data_1f3aa3f4f289c1abf635aa0febd32e26
#
_entry.id   1f3aa3f4f289c1abf635aa0febd32e26
#
_cell.length_a   1.000
_cell.length_b   1.000
_cell.length_c   1.000
_cell.angle_alpha   90.00
_cell.angle_beta   90.00
_cell.angle_gamma   90.00
#
_symmetry.space_group_name_H-M   'P 1'
#
loop_
_entity.id
_entity.type
_entity.pdbx_description
1 polymer ?
#
loop_
_entity_poly.entity_id
_entity_poly.type
_entity_poly.pdbx_seq_one_letter_code
_entity_poly.pdbx_strand_id
1 'polypeptide(L)'
;MKIYPKIHKLKIVNDFEVFSISTLGDVVRIPPALFGSSLKKAAINILKSKYESMVNSNLGYIIMILDAKVDPMGKVIAGNGGTFHRVTFDALTFYPKLQEIVNGEIVDITEFGAFVRIGPTDALLHLSQVMDDYLKSDVASGMILANQSGRTLKVGSTIRTRITAVSLGKAATMGKIGITCRQPFLGAPNWIKEELKNSNAPEAKENVAKEKSKPKEKESSQEK
;
A
#
# COMPACT_ATOMS: atom_id res chain seq x y z
N MET A 1 -8.83 -25.93 -12.32
CA MET A 1 -9.36 -25.22 -11.15
C MET A 1 -9.91 -23.87 -11.64
N LYS A 2 -11.24 -23.68 -11.65
CA LYS A 2 -11.83 -22.41 -12.05
C LYS A 2 -12.07 -21.59 -10.78
N ILE A 3 -11.20 -20.62 -10.54
CA ILE A 3 -11.39 -19.61 -9.48
C ILE A 3 -12.34 -18.58 -10.07
N TYR A 4 -13.55 -18.47 -9.52
CA TYR A 4 -14.50 -17.41 -9.88
C TYR A 4 -14.46 -16.36 -8.76
N PRO A 5 -13.65 -15.30 -8.85
CA PRO A 5 -13.64 -14.26 -7.85
C PRO A 5 -14.90 -13.38 -8.01
N LYS A 6 -15.83 -13.44 -7.07
CA LYS A 6 -16.74 -12.32 -6.83
C LYS A 6 -16.03 -11.36 -5.88
N ILE A 7 -15.49 -10.30 -6.43
CA ILE A 7 -14.84 -9.25 -5.63
C ILE A 7 -15.93 -8.36 -5.05
N HIS A 8 -16.19 -8.49 -3.76
CA HIS A 8 -16.97 -7.50 -3.02
C HIS A 8 -15.99 -6.49 -2.41
N LYS A 9 -16.03 -5.24 -2.92
CA LYS A 9 -15.24 -4.15 -2.32
C LYS A 9 -15.69 -3.93 -0.89
N LEU A 10 -14.79 -4.11 0.05
CA LEU A 10 -14.99 -3.65 1.42
C LEU A 10 -15.02 -2.12 1.39
N LYS A 11 -16.15 -1.54 1.79
CA LYS A 11 -16.20 -0.14 2.20
C LYS A 11 -15.55 -0.04 3.58
N ILE A 12 -14.22 -0.20 3.64
CA ILE A 12 -13.48 0.20 4.83
C ILE A 12 -13.49 1.73 4.79
N VAL A 13 -14.08 2.31 5.84
CA VAL A 13 -14.05 3.75 6.11
C VAL A 13 -12.60 4.12 6.43
N ASN A 14 -11.80 4.32 5.42
CA ASN A 14 -10.54 5.05 5.30
C ASN A 14 -9.81 4.60 4.03
N ASP A 15 -9.82 5.42 3.03
CA ASP A 15 -8.92 5.74 1.90
C ASP A 15 -7.95 4.69 1.29
N PHE A 16 -8.14 3.38 1.47
CA PHE A 16 -7.24 2.40 0.89
C PHE A 16 -7.98 1.39 0.00
N GLU A 17 -8.04 1.67 -1.29
CA GLU A 17 -8.58 0.72 -2.29
C GLU A 17 -7.73 -0.55 -2.50
N VAL A 18 -6.53 -0.61 -1.91
CA VAL A 18 -5.61 -1.75 -2.02
C VAL A 18 -6.04 -3.00 -1.26
N PHE A 19 -6.89 -2.85 -0.22
CA PHE A 19 -7.45 -3.97 0.52
C PHE A 19 -8.85 -4.31 0.03
N SER A 20 -9.13 -5.59 -0.16
CA SER A 20 -10.46 -6.06 -0.58
C SER A 20 -10.79 -7.42 0.04
N ILE A 21 -12.09 -7.71 0.17
CA ILE A 21 -12.55 -9.07 0.45
C ILE A 21 -12.90 -9.73 -0.88
N SER A 22 -12.26 -10.88 -1.14
CA SER A 22 -12.51 -11.69 -2.32
C SER A 22 -13.17 -12.99 -1.92
N THR A 23 -14.35 -13.28 -2.51
CA THR A 23 -15.02 -14.56 -2.33
C THR A 23 -14.49 -15.57 -3.35
N LEU A 24 -13.93 -16.67 -2.88
CA LEU A 24 -13.27 -17.70 -3.67
C LEU A 24 -13.97 -19.04 -3.49
N GLY A 25 -13.91 -19.86 -4.53
CA GLY A 25 -14.42 -21.23 -4.49
C GLY A 25 -13.32 -22.26 -4.74
N ASP A 26 -13.27 -23.32 -3.91
CA ASP A 26 -12.34 -24.43 -4.07
C ASP A 26 -12.95 -25.75 -3.62
N VAL A 27 -12.24 -26.85 -3.85
CA VAL A 27 -12.55 -28.16 -3.33
C VAL A 27 -11.49 -28.53 -2.31
N VAL A 28 -11.92 -28.72 -1.06
CA VAL A 28 -11.03 -29.05 0.04
C VAL A 28 -11.12 -30.53 0.34
N ARG A 29 -9.95 -31.21 0.44
CA ARG A 29 -9.83 -32.58 0.92
C ARG A 29 -9.72 -32.60 2.43
N ILE A 30 -10.68 -33.25 3.10
CA ILE A 30 -10.64 -33.45 4.55
C ILE A 30 -10.10 -34.86 4.83
N PRO A 31 -8.95 -34.97 5.49
CA PRO A 31 -8.37 -36.27 5.83
C PRO A 31 -9.14 -36.96 6.95
N PRO A 32 -9.10 -38.29 7.06
CA PRO A 32 -9.80 -39.07 8.11
C PRO A 32 -9.50 -38.61 9.52
N ALA A 33 -8.28 -38.15 9.78
CA ALA A 33 -7.86 -37.63 11.08
C ALA A 33 -8.71 -36.43 11.58
N LEU A 34 -9.41 -35.73 10.70
CA LEU A 34 -10.23 -34.56 11.01
C LEU A 34 -11.74 -34.84 11.00
N PHE A 35 -12.18 -36.10 10.78
CA PHE A 35 -13.61 -36.46 10.70
C PHE A 35 -14.38 -36.27 12.03
N GLY A 36 -13.71 -36.26 13.17
CA GLY A 36 -14.33 -36.02 14.49
C GLY A 36 -14.53 -34.51 14.80
N SER A 37 -14.00 -33.62 13.99
CA SER A 37 -14.10 -32.19 14.20
C SER A 37 -15.23 -31.56 13.38
N SER A 38 -15.61 -30.30 13.73
CA SER A 38 -16.53 -29.53 12.89
C SER A 38 -15.98 -29.38 11.47
N LEU A 39 -16.78 -29.80 10.48
CA LEU A 39 -16.45 -29.73 9.06
C LEU A 39 -15.96 -28.33 8.63
N LYS A 40 -16.62 -27.27 9.11
CA LYS A 40 -16.26 -25.89 8.89
C LYS A 40 -14.87 -25.56 9.45
N LYS A 41 -14.57 -25.94 10.69
CA LYS A 41 -13.26 -25.70 11.32
C LYS A 41 -12.13 -26.44 10.59
N ALA A 42 -12.35 -27.70 10.24
CA ALA A 42 -11.38 -28.48 9.47
C ALA A 42 -11.07 -27.84 8.10
N ALA A 43 -12.12 -27.42 7.38
CA ALA A 43 -11.97 -26.76 6.10
C ALA A 43 -11.22 -25.41 6.21
N ILE A 44 -11.54 -24.57 7.18
CA ILE A 44 -10.86 -23.29 7.40
C ILE A 44 -9.37 -23.52 7.70
N ASN A 45 -9.01 -24.48 8.54
CA ASN A 45 -7.61 -24.76 8.82
C ASN A 45 -6.83 -25.20 7.59
N ILE A 46 -7.44 -26.02 6.73
CA ILE A 46 -6.82 -26.47 5.48
C ILE A 46 -6.69 -25.30 4.50
N LEU A 47 -7.73 -24.44 4.38
CA LEU A 47 -7.69 -23.25 3.54
C LEU A 47 -6.61 -22.27 4.00
N LYS A 48 -6.49 -22.04 5.31
CA LYS A 48 -5.42 -21.21 5.89
C LYS A 48 -4.05 -21.71 5.47
N SER A 49 -3.75 -22.98 5.72
CA SER A 49 -2.47 -23.58 5.33
C SER A 49 -2.19 -23.53 3.82
N LYS A 50 -3.25 -23.52 2.99
CA LYS A 50 -3.12 -23.55 1.53
C LYS A 50 -3.01 -22.16 0.91
N TYR A 51 -3.72 -21.18 1.44
CA TYR A 51 -3.89 -19.87 0.78
C TYR A 51 -3.27 -18.69 1.53
N GLU A 52 -3.15 -18.73 2.86
CA GLU A 52 -2.52 -17.64 3.61
C GLU A 52 -1.05 -17.51 3.19
N SER A 53 -0.60 -16.27 3.02
CA SER A 53 0.74 -15.92 2.50
C SER A 53 0.99 -16.26 1.02
N MET A 54 -0.03 -16.70 0.26
CA MET A 54 0.11 -16.87 -1.19
C MET A 54 0.03 -15.53 -1.91
N VAL A 55 0.84 -15.39 -2.96
CA VAL A 55 0.76 -14.30 -3.92
C VAL A 55 0.18 -14.80 -5.24
N ASN A 56 -0.84 -14.12 -5.73
CA ASN A 56 -1.50 -14.44 -6.99
C ASN A 56 -1.54 -13.20 -7.88
N SER A 57 -1.25 -13.34 -9.17
CA SER A 57 -1.23 -12.21 -10.12
C SER A 57 -2.57 -11.48 -10.23
N ASN A 58 -3.70 -12.16 -9.99
CA ASN A 58 -5.04 -11.59 -10.13
C ASN A 58 -5.63 -11.08 -8.80
N LEU A 59 -5.20 -11.66 -7.68
CA LEU A 59 -5.74 -11.37 -6.34
C LEU A 59 -4.76 -10.59 -5.48
N GLY A 60 -3.49 -10.50 -5.89
CA GLY A 60 -2.42 -9.96 -5.06
C GLY A 60 -2.03 -10.90 -3.92
N TYR A 61 -1.80 -10.36 -2.76
CA TYR A 61 -1.43 -11.07 -1.54
C TYR A 61 -2.69 -11.52 -0.80
N ILE A 62 -2.82 -12.81 -0.51
CA ILE A 62 -3.87 -13.34 0.35
C ILE A 62 -3.38 -13.29 1.79
N ILE A 63 -3.96 -12.40 2.58
CA ILE A 63 -3.52 -12.12 3.95
C ILE A 63 -4.08 -13.16 4.91
N MET A 64 -5.40 -13.32 4.91
CA MET A 64 -6.09 -14.23 5.82
C MET A 64 -7.44 -14.70 5.28
N ILE A 65 -7.87 -15.87 5.74
CA ILE A 65 -9.20 -16.39 5.48
C ILE A 65 -10.14 -15.92 6.60
N LEU A 66 -11.23 -15.24 6.23
CA LEU A 66 -12.20 -14.67 7.16
C LEU A 66 -13.26 -15.68 7.57
N ASP A 67 -13.97 -16.24 6.58
CA ASP A 67 -15.02 -17.23 6.79
C ASP A 67 -15.08 -18.22 5.63
N ALA A 68 -15.71 -19.37 5.86
CA ALA A 68 -15.92 -20.39 4.84
C ALA A 68 -17.30 -21.05 4.98
N LYS A 69 -17.97 -21.24 3.84
CA LYS A 69 -19.20 -22.03 3.70
C LYS A 69 -18.83 -23.34 3.03
N VAL A 70 -19.03 -24.45 3.73
CA VAL A 70 -18.68 -25.78 3.28
C VAL A 70 -19.94 -26.53 2.89
N ASP A 71 -19.94 -27.14 1.72
CA ASP A 71 -21.02 -28.05 1.30
C ASP A 71 -20.99 -29.30 2.20
N PRO A 72 -22.08 -29.61 2.92
CA PRO A 72 -22.13 -30.80 3.80
C PRO A 72 -22.01 -32.10 3.01
N MET A 73 -22.42 -32.11 1.71
CA MET A 73 -22.29 -33.28 0.86
C MET A 73 -20.89 -33.38 0.25
N GLY A 74 -20.06 -34.25 0.81
CA GLY A 74 -18.73 -34.56 0.31
C GLY A 74 -18.73 -35.72 -0.70
N LYS A 75 -17.71 -35.72 -1.58
CA LYS A 75 -17.44 -36.85 -2.48
C LYS A 75 -16.28 -37.67 -1.95
N VAL A 76 -16.41 -38.98 -2.02
CA VAL A 76 -15.34 -39.95 -1.73
C VAL A 76 -14.76 -40.43 -3.06
N ILE A 77 -13.45 -40.48 -3.16
CA ILE A 77 -12.75 -41.00 -4.34
C ILE A 77 -12.16 -42.36 -3.96
N ALA A 78 -12.39 -43.39 -4.78
CA ALA A 78 -11.85 -44.74 -4.55
C ALA A 78 -10.29 -44.64 -4.42
N GLY A 79 -9.75 -45.33 -3.45
CA GLY A 79 -8.30 -45.29 -3.15
C GLY A 79 -7.83 -44.08 -2.36
N ASN A 80 -8.72 -43.12 -2.01
CA ASN A 80 -8.38 -41.98 -1.17
C ASN A 80 -9.29 -41.96 0.09
N GLY A 81 -8.72 -42.16 1.26
CA GLY A 81 -9.49 -42.24 2.53
C GLY A 81 -10.10 -40.89 2.97
N GLY A 82 -9.90 -39.79 2.26
CA GLY A 82 -10.47 -38.50 2.61
C GLY A 82 -11.77 -38.18 1.86
N THR A 83 -12.53 -37.18 2.36
CA THR A 83 -13.71 -36.63 1.71
C THR A 83 -13.37 -35.30 1.04
N PHE A 84 -13.99 -35.05 -0.12
CA PHE A 84 -13.78 -33.85 -0.93
C PHE A 84 -15.04 -33.00 -0.86
N HIS A 85 -14.95 -31.79 -0.27
CA HIS A 85 -16.07 -30.87 -0.11
C HIS A 85 -15.86 -29.61 -0.95
N ARG A 86 -16.93 -29.13 -1.60
CA ARG A 86 -16.91 -27.79 -2.20
C ARG A 86 -16.99 -26.76 -1.08
N VAL A 87 -16.13 -25.74 -1.18
CA VAL A 87 -16.05 -24.67 -0.19
C VAL A 87 -16.05 -23.34 -0.89
N THR A 88 -16.89 -22.42 -0.42
CA THR A 88 -16.83 -21.00 -0.79
C THR A 88 -16.32 -20.24 0.43
N PHE A 89 -15.30 -19.44 0.28
CA PHE A 89 -14.67 -18.75 1.39
C PHE A 89 -14.32 -17.30 1.06
N ASP A 90 -14.34 -16.46 2.07
CA ASP A 90 -13.99 -15.05 1.99
C ASP A 90 -12.57 -14.84 2.48
N ALA A 91 -11.73 -14.25 1.64
CA ALA A 91 -10.34 -13.96 1.93
C ALA A 91 -10.08 -12.46 1.90
N LEU A 92 -9.35 -11.95 2.90
CA LEU A 92 -8.80 -10.61 2.86
C LEU A 92 -7.59 -10.61 1.94
N THR A 93 -7.62 -9.76 0.91
CA THR A 93 -6.58 -9.66 -0.10
C THR A 93 -6.03 -8.23 -0.16
N PHE A 94 -4.74 -8.12 -0.45
CA PHE A 94 -4.05 -6.87 -0.71
C PHE A 94 -3.55 -6.87 -2.16
N TYR A 95 -4.07 -5.97 -2.97
CA TYR A 95 -3.67 -5.82 -4.37
C TYR A 95 -3.08 -4.44 -4.60
N PRO A 96 -1.74 -4.31 -4.73
CA PRO A 96 -1.11 -3.02 -4.99
C PRO A 96 -1.47 -2.54 -6.39
N LYS A 97 -2.10 -1.38 -6.50
CA LYS A 97 -2.45 -0.74 -7.77
C LYS A 97 -1.43 0.32 -8.13
N LEU A 98 -1.13 0.44 -9.43
CA LEU A 98 -0.29 1.53 -9.94
C LEU A 98 -0.94 2.89 -9.66
N GLN A 99 -0.11 3.88 -9.32
CA GLN A 99 -0.47 5.27 -9.04
C GLN A 99 -1.30 5.48 -7.76
N GLU A 100 -1.56 4.46 -6.99
CA GLU A 100 -2.28 4.59 -5.72
C GLU A 100 -1.37 5.14 -4.63
N ILE A 101 -1.96 5.97 -3.75
CA ILE A 101 -1.26 6.54 -2.60
C ILE A 101 -1.43 5.60 -1.41
N VAL A 102 -0.33 5.24 -0.78
CA VAL A 102 -0.30 4.36 0.39
C VAL A 102 0.56 4.98 1.49
N ASN A 103 0.20 4.71 2.73
CA ASN A 103 1.06 4.99 3.86
C ASN A 103 1.85 3.73 4.21
N GLY A 104 3.11 3.93 4.56
CA GLY A 104 3.98 2.83 4.97
C GLY A 104 4.96 3.27 6.04
N GLU A 105 5.63 2.30 6.64
CA GLU A 105 6.66 2.49 7.65
C GLU A 105 8.00 2.03 7.08
N ILE A 106 9.05 2.83 7.27
CA ILE A 106 10.41 2.46 6.87
C ILE A 106 10.91 1.36 7.81
N VAL A 107 11.16 0.18 7.25
CA VAL A 107 11.67 -0.99 8.02
C VAL A 107 13.15 -1.15 7.92
N ASP A 108 13.75 -0.75 6.79
CA ASP A 108 15.19 -0.87 6.58
C ASP A 108 15.71 0.19 5.62
N ILE A 109 16.98 0.59 5.77
CA ILE A 109 17.67 1.54 4.92
C ILE A 109 18.96 0.92 4.40
N THR A 110 19.10 0.96 3.07
CA THR A 110 20.25 0.42 2.34
C THR A 110 20.98 1.55 1.60
N GLU A 111 22.12 1.25 0.98
CA GLU A 111 22.88 2.21 0.17
C GLU A 111 22.10 2.78 -1.01
N PHE A 112 21.16 2.02 -1.59
CA PHE A 112 20.39 2.41 -2.78
C PHE A 112 18.99 2.91 -2.47
N GLY A 113 18.53 2.85 -1.20
CA GLY A 113 17.19 3.32 -0.83
C GLY A 113 16.68 2.75 0.49
N ALA A 114 15.38 2.85 0.68
CA ALA A 114 14.68 2.35 1.86
C ALA A 114 13.66 1.28 1.50
N PHE A 115 13.50 0.29 2.37
CA PHE A 115 12.39 -0.65 2.33
C PHE A 115 11.27 -0.12 3.22
N VAL A 116 10.09 -0.04 2.64
CA VAL A 116 8.90 0.53 3.27
C VAL A 116 7.81 -0.51 3.32
N ARG A 117 7.33 -0.84 4.50
CA ARG A 117 6.22 -1.77 4.71
C ARG A 117 4.89 -1.11 4.40
N ILE A 118 4.21 -1.60 3.37
CA ILE A 118 2.94 -1.07 2.87
C ILE A 118 1.78 -2.07 3.05
N GLY A 119 1.74 -2.76 4.16
CA GLY A 119 0.79 -3.84 4.46
C GLY A 119 1.49 -5.18 4.60
N PRO A 120 1.13 -6.22 3.84
CA PRO A 120 1.72 -7.55 3.98
C PRO A 120 3.10 -7.70 3.32
N THR A 121 3.60 -6.68 2.66
CA THR A 121 4.85 -6.72 1.88
C THR A 121 5.62 -5.41 2.00
N ASP A 122 6.91 -5.48 1.68
CA ASP A 122 7.79 -4.34 1.66
C ASP A 122 7.96 -3.83 0.22
N ALA A 123 7.95 -2.51 0.04
CA ALA A 123 8.18 -1.81 -1.22
C ALA A 123 9.53 -1.09 -1.19
N LEU A 124 10.17 -0.97 -2.34
CA LEU A 124 11.43 -0.28 -2.49
C LEU A 124 11.21 1.20 -2.81
N LEU A 125 11.71 2.08 -1.96
CA LEU A 125 11.87 3.51 -2.20
C LEU A 125 13.32 3.79 -2.57
N HIS A 126 13.63 3.86 -3.87
CA HIS A 126 14.97 4.19 -4.33
C HIS A 126 15.35 5.63 -3.95
N LEU A 127 16.64 5.91 -3.66
CA LEU A 127 17.10 7.25 -3.26
C LEU A 127 16.64 8.34 -4.22
N SER A 128 16.74 8.11 -5.53
CA SER A 128 16.28 9.06 -6.54
C SER A 128 14.77 9.33 -6.54
N GLN A 129 13.98 8.53 -5.84
CA GLN A 129 12.53 8.64 -5.74
C GLN A 129 12.05 9.23 -4.41
N VAL A 130 12.97 9.61 -3.51
CA VAL A 130 12.63 10.24 -2.23
C VAL A 130 12.27 11.71 -2.41
N MET A 131 13.17 12.50 -2.99
CA MET A 131 12.97 13.94 -3.26
C MET A 131 14.00 14.45 -4.29
N ASP A 132 13.82 15.70 -4.74
CA ASP A 132 14.76 16.42 -5.63
C ASP A 132 15.86 17.10 -4.80
N ASP A 133 16.71 16.31 -4.15
CA ASP A 133 17.85 16.78 -3.36
C ASP A 133 18.99 15.77 -3.44
N TYR A 134 20.18 16.19 -3.07
CA TYR A 134 21.32 15.29 -2.94
C TYR A 134 21.20 14.49 -1.64
N LEU A 135 20.92 13.20 -1.78
CA LEU A 135 20.66 12.33 -0.65
C LEU A 135 21.88 11.47 -0.31
N LYS A 136 22.16 11.35 0.97
CA LYS A 136 23.16 10.42 1.51
C LYS A 136 22.47 9.42 2.42
N SER A 137 22.63 8.12 2.13
CA SER A 137 22.21 7.06 3.04
C SER A 137 23.31 6.76 4.03
N ASP A 138 22.96 6.73 5.30
CA ASP A 138 23.80 6.22 6.37
C ASP A 138 23.17 4.93 6.89
N VAL A 139 23.68 3.82 6.39
CA VAL A 139 23.17 2.48 6.72
C VAL A 139 23.43 2.15 8.19
N ALA A 140 24.57 2.61 8.73
CA ALA A 140 24.95 2.30 10.11
C ALA A 140 24.01 2.95 11.13
N SER A 141 23.55 4.18 10.86
CA SER A 141 22.59 4.91 11.72
C SER A 141 21.14 4.71 11.28
N GLY A 142 20.87 3.97 10.19
CA GLY A 142 19.52 3.75 9.68
C GLY A 142 18.82 5.05 9.27
N MET A 143 19.55 5.95 8.58
CA MET A 143 19.05 7.26 8.19
C MET A 143 19.36 7.62 6.74
N ILE A 144 18.45 8.34 6.09
CA ILE A 144 18.68 9.05 4.82
C ILE A 144 18.67 10.55 5.13
N LEU A 145 19.73 11.24 4.73
CA LEU A 145 19.93 12.67 4.94
C LEU A 145 19.87 13.40 3.60
N ALA A 146 19.12 14.49 3.56
CA ALA A 146 19.10 15.41 2.42
C ALA A 146 20.03 16.60 2.70
N ASN A 147 20.98 16.86 1.80
CA ASN A 147 22.05 17.82 2.01
C ASN A 147 21.58 19.28 1.95
N GLN A 148 20.65 19.62 1.04
CA GLN A 148 20.19 20.99 0.82
C GLN A 148 19.02 21.34 1.75
N SER A 149 18.00 20.48 1.81
CA SER A 149 16.79 20.72 2.60
C SER A 149 16.93 20.38 4.09
N GLY A 150 17.98 19.66 4.48
CA GLY A 150 18.16 19.16 5.86
C GLY A 150 17.12 18.15 6.31
N ARG A 151 16.25 17.67 5.39
CA ARG A 151 15.22 16.70 5.69
C ARG A 151 15.83 15.31 5.94
N THR A 152 15.26 14.58 6.88
CA THR A 152 15.75 13.26 7.25
C THR A 152 14.64 12.22 7.24
N LEU A 153 14.98 10.99 6.83
CA LEU A 153 14.15 9.80 7.01
C LEU A 153 14.91 8.80 7.87
N LYS A 154 14.21 8.14 8.77
CA LYS A 154 14.79 7.15 9.70
C LYS A 154 13.97 5.86 9.65
N VAL A 155 14.60 4.75 10.02
CA VAL A 155 13.89 3.50 10.29
C VAL A 155 12.80 3.76 11.36
N GLY A 156 11.60 3.19 11.18
CA GLY A 156 10.43 3.43 12.01
C GLY A 156 9.62 4.68 11.64
N SER A 157 10.09 5.51 10.69
CA SER A 157 9.32 6.68 10.24
C SER A 157 8.17 6.27 9.33
N THR A 158 6.98 6.81 9.59
CA THR A 158 5.83 6.66 8.67
C THR A 158 5.98 7.64 7.52
N ILE A 159 5.75 7.18 6.30
CA ILE A 159 5.78 8.00 5.10
C ILE A 159 4.55 7.75 4.22
N ARG A 160 4.11 8.78 3.50
CA ARG A 160 3.09 8.69 2.46
C ARG A 160 3.78 8.58 1.12
N THR A 161 3.44 7.57 0.35
CA THR A 161 4.10 7.23 -0.92
C THR A 161 3.09 6.93 -2.01
N ARG A 162 3.55 6.98 -3.26
CA ARG A 162 2.76 6.54 -4.41
C ARG A 162 3.41 5.32 -5.05
N ILE A 163 2.61 4.32 -5.41
CA ILE A 163 3.07 3.11 -6.09
C ILE A 163 3.36 3.44 -7.56
N THR A 164 4.60 3.23 -8.00
CA THR A 164 5.04 3.50 -9.39
C THR A 164 5.26 2.25 -10.20
N ALA A 165 5.61 1.15 -9.56
CA ALA A 165 5.87 -0.12 -10.24
C ALA A 165 5.33 -1.28 -9.39
N VAL A 166 4.69 -2.24 -10.06
CA VAL A 166 4.19 -3.47 -9.43
C VAL A 166 4.57 -4.65 -10.32
N SER A 167 5.26 -5.62 -9.76
CA SER A 167 5.57 -6.88 -10.41
C SER A 167 5.18 -8.04 -9.49
N LEU A 168 4.00 -8.60 -9.73
CA LEU A 168 3.52 -9.80 -9.04
C LEU A 168 3.83 -11.01 -9.92
N GLY A 169 4.88 -11.74 -9.59
CA GLY A 169 5.30 -12.93 -10.34
C GLY A 169 4.31 -14.08 -10.20
N LYS A 170 4.20 -14.91 -11.26
CA LYS A 170 3.33 -16.11 -11.24
C LYS A 170 3.75 -17.21 -10.26
N ALA A 171 4.98 -17.14 -9.76
CA ALA A 171 5.58 -18.14 -8.88
C ALA A 171 6.44 -17.50 -7.77
N ALA A 172 6.42 -16.19 -7.61
CA ALA A 172 7.23 -15.52 -6.61
C ALA A 172 6.51 -15.51 -5.26
N THR A 173 7.21 -15.91 -4.23
CA THR A 173 6.78 -15.77 -2.84
C THR A 173 6.69 -14.31 -2.42
N MET A 174 7.34 -13.40 -3.16
CA MET A 174 7.30 -11.95 -2.92
C MET A 174 7.23 -11.20 -4.26
N GLY A 175 6.26 -10.28 -4.38
CA GLY A 175 6.21 -9.32 -5.48
C GLY A 175 7.24 -8.21 -5.28
N LYS A 176 7.62 -7.54 -6.38
CA LYS A 176 8.46 -6.34 -6.33
C LYS A 176 7.57 -5.12 -6.54
N ILE A 177 7.59 -4.19 -5.59
CA ILE A 177 6.82 -2.96 -5.62
C ILE A 177 7.78 -1.79 -5.51
N GLY A 178 7.73 -0.87 -6.46
CA GLY A 178 8.46 0.39 -6.44
C GLY A 178 7.53 1.54 -6.05
N ILE A 179 8.03 2.44 -5.22
CA ILE A 179 7.28 3.60 -4.72
C ILE A 179 8.07 4.90 -4.89
N THR A 180 7.36 6.03 -4.86
CA THR A 180 7.95 7.37 -4.93
C THR A 180 7.37 8.33 -3.91
N CYS A 181 8.19 9.28 -3.46
CA CYS A 181 7.82 10.43 -2.65
C CYS A 181 8.07 11.77 -3.34
N ARG A 182 8.55 11.78 -4.60
CA ARG A 182 8.93 13.02 -5.32
C ARG A 182 7.77 13.96 -5.67
N GLN A 183 6.53 13.47 -5.64
CA GLN A 183 5.36 14.29 -5.95
C GLN A 183 4.94 15.13 -4.75
N PRO A 184 4.25 16.27 -4.97
CA PRO A 184 3.74 17.12 -3.90
C PRO A 184 2.87 16.35 -2.90
N PHE A 185 2.94 16.72 -1.64
CA PHE A 185 2.18 16.14 -0.52
C PHE A 185 2.46 14.66 -0.24
N LEU A 186 3.63 14.17 -0.67
CA LEU A 186 4.17 12.85 -0.33
C LEU A 186 5.40 12.98 0.59
N GLY A 187 5.80 11.85 1.20
CA GLY A 187 6.92 11.78 2.13
C GLY A 187 6.51 11.77 3.59
N ALA A 188 7.36 12.25 4.48
CA ALA A 188 7.08 12.26 5.91
C ALA A 188 5.96 13.26 6.26
N PRO A 189 5.13 12.98 7.30
CA PRO A 189 4.03 13.86 7.69
C PRO A 189 4.44 15.31 7.97
N ASN A 190 5.65 15.51 8.48
CA ASN A 190 6.19 16.85 8.74
C ASN A 190 6.43 17.63 7.44
N TRP A 191 6.95 16.97 6.39
CA TRP A 191 7.17 17.59 5.08
C TRP A 191 5.84 18.01 4.43
N ILE A 192 4.84 17.15 4.53
CA ILE A 192 3.48 17.42 4.02
C ILE A 192 2.88 18.64 4.73
N LYS A 193 3.06 18.77 6.06
CA LYS A 193 2.57 19.92 6.82
C LYS A 193 3.28 21.23 6.42
N GLU A 194 4.57 21.17 6.12
CA GLU A 194 5.34 22.32 5.63
C GLU A 194 4.86 22.75 4.23
N GLU A 195 4.66 21.81 3.34
CA GLU A 195 4.16 22.08 1.98
C GLU A 195 2.75 22.68 2.00
N LEU A 196 1.85 22.18 2.87
CA LEU A 196 0.52 22.76 3.08
C LEU A 196 0.56 24.18 3.62
N LYS A 197 1.48 24.51 4.53
CA LYS A 197 1.65 25.88 5.02
C LYS A 197 2.17 26.81 3.94
N ASN A 198 3.10 26.35 3.11
CA ASN A 198 3.68 27.13 2.03
C ASN A 198 2.68 27.33 0.86
N SER A 199 1.81 26.36 0.58
CA SER A 199 0.77 26.48 -0.45
C SER A 199 -0.37 27.43 -0.04
N ASN A 200 -0.64 27.58 1.25
CA ASN A 200 -1.65 28.52 1.78
C ASN A 200 -1.09 29.95 1.99
N ALA A 201 0.17 30.20 1.69
CA ALA A 201 0.82 31.51 1.90
C ALA A 201 1.03 32.41 0.66
N PRO A 202 0.55 32.16 -0.57
CA PRO A 202 0.94 32.96 -1.76
C PRO A 202 0.10 34.21 -1.99
N GLU A 203 -1.06 34.42 -1.42
CA GLU A 203 -1.91 35.59 -1.78
C GLU A 203 -1.61 36.90 -1.03
N ALA A 204 -0.87 36.83 0.06
CA ALA A 204 -0.61 38.02 0.87
C ALA A 204 0.58 38.90 0.39
N LYS A 205 1.46 38.40 -0.50
CA LYS A 205 2.63 39.14 -0.95
C LYS A 205 2.46 39.85 -2.29
N GLU A 206 1.51 39.47 -3.13
CA GLU A 206 1.29 40.11 -4.43
C GLU A 206 0.48 41.40 -4.36
N ASN A 207 -0.35 41.55 -3.33
CA ASN A 207 -1.17 42.76 -3.14
C ASN A 207 -0.39 43.93 -2.53
N VAL A 208 0.71 43.69 -1.82
CA VAL A 208 1.54 44.75 -1.23
C VAL A 208 2.52 45.37 -2.25
N ALA A 209 2.87 44.63 -3.29
CA ALA A 209 3.76 45.15 -4.35
C ALA A 209 3.05 46.01 -5.37
N LYS A 210 1.73 45.83 -5.59
CA LYS A 210 0.92 46.63 -6.54
C LYS A 210 0.46 47.96 -5.96
N GLU A 211 0.47 48.13 -4.64
CA GLU A 211 0.03 49.39 -4.01
C GLU A 211 1.14 50.43 -3.89
N LYS A 212 2.41 50.03 -4.03
CA LYS A 212 3.59 50.92 -3.95
C LYS A 212 4.06 51.51 -5.27
N SER A 213 3.40 51.20 -6.40
CA SER A 213 3.82 51.63 -7.74
C SER A 213 2.86 52.61 -8.45
N LYS A 214 2.01 53.36 -7.71
CA LYS A 214 1.28 54.46 -8.29
C LYS A 214 2.13 55.73 -8.24
N PRO A 215 2.48 56.36 -9.40
CA PRO A 215 3.18 57.65 -9.41
C PRO A 215 2.24 58.76 -8.90
N LYS A 216 2.76 59.60 -8.00
CA LYS A 216 2.12 60.86 -7.63
C LYS A 216 2.24 61.81 -8.84
N GLU A 217 1.17 62.07 -9.53
CA GLU A 217 1.05 63.20 -10.45
C GLU A 217 1.10 64.50 -9.65
N LYS A 218 2.02 65.38 -10.04
CA LYS A 218 2.18 66.72 -9.51
C LYS A 218 1.15 67.62 -10.14
N GLU A 219 0.25 68.20 -9.35
CA GLU A 219 -0.45 69.39 -9.69
C GLU A 219 0.58 70.55 -9.66
N SER A 220 0.76 71.19 -10.79
CA SER A 220 1.39 72.52 -10.90
C SER A 220 0.35 73.50 -11.34
N SER A 221 0.01 74.34 -10.42
CA SER A 221 -0.74 75.59 -10.55
C SER A 221 -0.19 76.49 -11.67
N GLN A 222 -1.05 77.03 -12.48
CA GLN A 222 -0.79 78.25 -13.22
C GLN A 222 -1.75 79.33 -12.75
N GLU A 223 -1.17 80.31 -12.10
CA GLU A 223 -1.66 81.69 -12.03
C GLU A 223 -1.06 82.47 -13.25
N LYS A 224 -1.87 82.98 -14.10
CA LYS A 224 -2.03 84.35 -14.63
C LYS A 224 -2.90 84.32 -15.87
#